data_58bb56086e90d2dc073b6b93af84fb6e
#
_entry.id   58bb56086e90d2dc073b6b93af84fb6e
#
_cell.length_a   1.000
_cell.length_b   1.000
_cell.length_c   1.000
_cell.angle_alpha   90.00
_cell.angle_beta   90.00
_cell.angle_gamma   90.00
#
_symmetry.space_group_name_H-M   'P 1'
#
loop_
_entity.id
_entity.type
_entity.pdbx_description
1 polymer ?
#
loop_
_entity_poly.entity_id
_entity_poly.type
_entity_poly.pdbx_seq_one_letter_code
_entity_poly.pdbx_strand_id
1 'polypeptide(L)'
;MKKTLLATALVSMFATHGAYAADETAELRKIIEQQQQVLKDLEKRLDETEKRVEKTADVVEESATSSKSATTIGGYGELHYNNITDNKSGKDKKAIDFHRFVLFFGHEFTESTRFFSELEIEHALSGDDKPGEVELEQAYIEHDFNDMFVGKAGLFLMPVGIINETHEPPAFYGVERNPVEKNIIPATWWEAGAALNLKAAPGLAFDGAITSGLKVDETYSIRGGRQKVAKADASDLAYTARVKYTAVPGLELAAT
;
A
#
# COMPACT_ATOMS: atom_id res chain seq x y z
N MET A 1 79.22 -11.85 -48.67
CA MET A 1 77.77 -11.73 -48.74
C MET A 1 76.98 -12.48 -47.66
N LYS A 2 77.50 -13.52 -46.99
CA LYS A 2 76.73 -14.27 -45.94
C LYS A 2 76.69 -13.60 -44.56
N LYS A 3 77.62 -12.69 -44.22
CA LYS A 3 77.65 -11.98 -42.91
C LYS A 3 76.75 -10.77 -42.85
N THR A 4 76.40 -10.12 -43.93
CA THR A 4 75.52 -8.95 -44.01
C THR A 4 74.03 -9.38 -43.93
N LEU A 5 73.65 -10.53 -44.44
CA LEU A 5 72.31 -11.08 -44.35
C LEU A 5 71.88 -11.48 -42.93
N LEU A 6 72.89 -11.96 -42.11
CA LEU A 6 72.59 -12.34 -40.72
C LEU A 6 72.38 -11.13 -39.81
N ALA A 7 73.12 -10.02 -40.05
CA ALA A 7 72.93 -8.78 -39.26
C ALA A 7 71.58 -8.10 -39.53
N THR A 8 71.11 -8.13 -40.77
CA THR A 8 69.80 -7.52 -41.14
C THR A 8 68.62 -8.36 -40.57
N ALA A 9 68.74 -9.68 -40.53
CA ALA A 9 67.72 -10.53 -39.94
C ALA A 9 67.59 -10.38 -38.41
N LEU A 10 68.73 -10.19 -37.70
CA LEU A 10 68.74 -9.93 -36.26
C LEU A 10 68.15 -8.55 -35.90
N VAL A 11 68.47 -7.52 -36.67
CA VAL A 11 67.94 -6.16 -36.43
C VAL A 11 66.44 -6.11 -36.68
N SER A 12 65.92 -6.84 -37.70
CA SER A 12 64.49 -6.91 -37.93
C SER A 12 63.72 -7.71 -36.87
N MET A 13 64.35 -8.75 -36.27
CA MET A 13 63.75 -9.49 -35.14
C MET A 13 63.65 -8.67 -33.85
N PHE A 14 64.66 -7.86 -33.56
CA PHE A 14 64.60 -6.94 -32.39
C PHE A 14 63.64 -5.77 -32.59
N ALA A 15 63.48 -5.28 -33.79
CA ALA A 15 62.56 -4.21 -34.11
C ALA A 15 61.06 -4.67 -33.99
N THR A 16 60.75 -5.87 -34.36
CA THR A 16 59.38 -6.42 -34.23
C THR A 16 59.05 -6.75 -32.78
N HIS A 17 59.96 -7.22 -31.95
CA HIS A 17 59.69 -7.45 -30.53
C HIS A 17 59.56 -6.13 -29.76
N GLY A 18 60.29 -5.07 -30.11
CA GLY A 18 60.14 -3.74 -29.52
C GLY A 18 58.82 -3.08 -29.85
N ALA A 19 58.26 -3.29 -31.06
CA ALA A 19 56.99 -2.77 -31.47
C ALA A 19 55.82 -3.43 -30.75
N TYR A 20 55.84 -4.75 -30.58
CA TYR A 20 54.83 -5.48 -29.83
C TYR A 20 54.81 -5.13 -28.35
N ALA A 21 56.00 -4.97 -27.71
CA ALA A 21 56.09 -4.58 -26.31
C ALA A 21 55.63 -3.10 -26.08
N ALA A 22 55.81 -2.23 -27.08
CA ALA A 22 55.36 -0.84 -26.99
C ALA A 22 53.84 -0.71 -27.12
N ASP A 23 53.23 -1.55 -27.92
CA ASP A 23 51.77 -1.59 -28.12
C ASP A 23 51.07 -2.17 -26.88
N GLU A 24 51.59 -3.28 -26.35
CA GLU A 24 51.08 -3.89 -25.09
C GLU A 24 51.21 -2.94 -23.89
N THR A 25 52.32 -2.19 -23.77
CA THR A 25 52.45 -1.16 -22.73
C THR A 25 51.52 0.02 -22.92
N ALA A 26 51.19 0.40 -24.12
CA ALA A 26 50.23 1.45 -24.42
C ALA A 26 48.78 1.02 -24.06
N GLU A 27 48.46 -0.21 -24.35
CA GLU A 27 47.14 -0.79 -24.00
C GLU A 27 46.98 -0.93 -22.47
N LEU A 28 48.00 -1.40 -21.77
CA LEU A 28 48.01 -1.46 -20.31
C LEU A 28 47.86 -0.09 -19.66
N ARG A 29 48.52 0.94 -20.19
CA ARG A 29 48.33 2.33 -19.71
C ARG A 29 46.90 2.79 -19.88
N LYS A 30 46.28 2.53 -21.00
CA LYS A 30 44.87 2.88 -21.26
C LYS A 30 43.91 2.18 -20.28
N ILE A 31 44.19 0.91 -19.97
CA ILE A 31 43.40 0.15 -18.97
C ILE A 31 43.60 0.76 -17.57
N ILE A 32 44.83 1.14 -17.20
CA ILE A 32 45.10 1.80 -15.92
C ILE A 32 44.36 3.14 -15.81
N GLU A 33 44.39 3.96 -16.87
CA GLU A 33 43.66 5.23 -16.91
C GLU A 33 42.13 5.02 -16.77
N GLN A 34 41.58 4.02 -17.45
CA GLN A 34 40.17 3.67 -17.30
C GLN A 34 39.85 3.21 -15.88
N GLN A 35 40.67 2.36 -15.28
CA GLN A 35 40.48 1.92 -13.89
C GLN A 35 40.58 3.08 -12.89
N GLN A 36 41.49 4.00 -13.10
CA GLN A 36 41.61 5.21 -12.27
C GLN A 36 40.38 6.10 -12.39
N GLN A 37 39.83 6.23 -13.57
CA GLN A 37 38.59 6.97 -13.77
C GLN A 37 37.38 6.31 -13.08
N VAL A 38 37.29 4.98 -13.17
CA VAL A 38 36.25 4.20 -12.47
C VAL A 38 36.39 4.32 -10.95
N LEU A 39 37.59 4.24 -10.42
CA LEU A 39 37.86 4.43 -8.98
C LEU A 39 37.41 5.82 -8.52
N LYS A 40 37.72 6.86 -9.26
CA LYS A 40 37.33 8.23 -8.95
C LYS A 40 35.78 8.43 -8.98
N ASP A 41 35.11 7.77 -9.91
CA ASP A 41 33.65 7.78 -9.96
C ASP A 41 33.05 7.01 -8.77
N LEU A 42 33.63 5.88 -8.41
CA LEU A 42 33.22 5.10 -7.23
C LEU A 42 33.41 5.86 -5.92
N GLU A 43 34.58 6.54 -5.76
CA GLU A 43 34.82 7.41 -4.59
C GLU A 43 33.78 8.51 -4.48
N LYS A 44 33.43 9.17 -5.59
CA LYS A 44 32.40 10.20 -5.61
C LYS A 44 31.02 9.64 -5.23
N ARG A 45 30.66 8.49 -5.75
CA ARG A 45 29.39 7.82 -5.42
C ARG A 45 29.35 7.34 -3.97
N LEU A 46 30.47 6.94 -3.41
CA LEU A 46 30.59 6.59 -2.00
C LEU A 46 30.34 7.82 -1.12
N ASP A 47 31.02 8.95 -1.40
CA ASP A 47 30.82 10.22 -0.68
C ASP A 47 29.36 10.72 -0.77
N GLU A 48 28.72 10.63 -1.95
CA GLU A 48 27.29 10.94 -2.11
C GLU A 48 26.39 9.99 -1.32
N THR A 49 26.75 8.72 -1.23
CA THR A 49 25.99 7.72 -0.48
C THR A 49 26.15 7.94 1.02
N GLU A 50 27.36 8.21 1.51
CA GLU A 50 27.64 8.53 2.91
C GLU A 50 26.83 9.76 3.36
N LYS A 51 26.83 10.84 2.59
CA LYS A 51 26.01 12.04 2.86
C LYS A 51 24.50 11.75 2.88
N ARG A 52 24.03 10.82 2.07
CA ARG A 52 22.61 10.40 2.09
C ARG A 52 22.30 9.57 3.33
N VAL A 53 23.20 8.68 3.72
CA VAL A 53 23.06 7.87 4.94
C VAL A 53 23.07 8.76 6.18
N GLU A 54 23.99 9.72 6.25
CA GLU A 54 24.06 10.69 7.35
C GLU A 54 22.77 11.50 7.49
N LYS A 55 22.27 12.08 6.39
CA LYS A 55 20.97 12.77 6.39
C LYS A 55 19.80 11.87 6.79
N THR A 56 19.83 10.61 6.39
CA THR A 56 18.77 9.66 6.78
C THR A 56 18.89 9.32 8.26
N ALA A 57 20.11 9.18 8.79
CA ALA A 57 20.34 8.95 10.21
C ALA A 57 19.87 10.14 11.06
N ASP A 58 20.16 11.38 10.65
CA ASP A 58 19.67 12.60 11.31
C ASP A 58 18.15 12.65 11.38
N VAL A 59 17.46 12.36 10.27
CA VAL A 59 15.99 12.32 10.23
C VAL A 59 15.42 11.20 11.11
N VAL A 60 16.07 10.04 11.16
CA VAL A 60 15.67 8.93 12.04
C VAL A 60 15.91 9.29 13.51
N GLU A 61 17.03 9.93 13.85
CA GLU A 61 17.34 10.34 15.21
C GLU A 61 16.41 11.47 15.70
N GLU A 62 16.10 12.44 14.83
CA GLU A 62 15.11 13.50 15.12
C GLU A 62 13.70 12.90 15.31
N SER A 63 13.33 11.90 14.52
CA SER A 63 12.06 11.16 14.66
C SER A 63 12.03 10.30 15.93
N ALA A 64 13.15 9.71 16.36
CA ALA A 64 13.25 8.90 17.56
C ALA A 64 13.23 9.72 18.86
N THR A 65 13.65 10.98 18.83
CA THR A 65 13.61 11.92 19.97
C THR A 65 12.24 12.58 20.15
N SER A 66 11.39 12.57 19.12
CA SER A 66 9.98 12.95 19.23
C SER A 66 9.22 11.84 19.96
N SER A 67 8.66 12.11 21.12
CA SER A 67 8.06 11.14 22.05
C SER A 67 6.77 10.45 21.57
N LYS A 68 6.38 10.60 20.29
CA LYS A 68 5.35 9.83 19.59
C LYS A 68 5.88 9.49 18.20
N SER A 69 5.95 8.21 17.88
CA SER A 69 6.19 7.78 16.51
C SER A 69 5.09 8.36 15.61
N ALA A 70 5.49 9.13 14.60
CA ALA A 70 4.58 9.63 13.58
C ALA A 70 3.96 8.49 12.73
N THR A 71 4.51 7.28 12.84
CA THR A 71 4.06 6.08 12.15
C THR A 71 3.48 5.08 13.13
N THR A 72 2.32 4.56 12.84
CA THR A 72 1.63 3.52 13.60
C THR A 72 1.46 2.28 12.74
N ILE A 73 1.67 1.12 13.35
CA ILE A 73 1.40 -0.18 12.74
C ILE A 73 0.53 -0.96 13.73
N GLY A 74 -0.56 -1.53 13.24
CA GLY A 74 -1.48 -2.34 14.00
C GLY A 74 -2.08 -3.44 13.14
N GLY A 75 -2.93 -4.25 13.72
CA GLY A 75 -3.61 -5.30 12.98
C GLY A 75 -4.22 -6.36 13.88
N TYR A 76 -4.91 -7.31 13.27
CA TYR A 76 -5.48 -8.46 13.94
C TYR A 76 -5.51 -9.67 13.00
N GLY A 77 -5.78 -10.85 13.59
CA GLY A 77 -6.05 -12.07 12.83
C GLY A 77 -7.31 -12.75 13.38
N GLU A 78 -8.05 -13.40 12.50
CA GLU A 78 -9.30 -14.08 12.83
C GLU A 78 -9.22 -15.55 12.41
N LEU A 79 -9.34 -16.46 13.41
CA LEU A 79 -9.35 -17.89 13.18
C LEU A 79 -10.73 -18.46 13.48
N HIS A 80 -11.35 -19.12 12.53
CA HIS A 80 -12.64 -19.78 12.67
C HIS A 80 -12.50 -21.30 12.83
N TYR A 81 -13.28 -21.87 13.73
CA TYR A 81 -13.63 -23.28 13.75
C TYR A 81 -15.12 -23.42 13.46
N ASN A 82 -15.47 -23.96 12.31
CA ASN A 82 -16.84 -24.19 11.89
C ASN A 82 -17.21 -25.66 12.07
N ASN A 83 -18.26 -25.92 12.85
CA ASN A 83 -18.87 -27.24 12.99
C ASN A 83 -20.38 -27.08 12.79
N ILE A 84 -20.81 -27.06 11.54
CA ILE A 84 -22.17 -26.77 11.12
C ILE A 84 -22.83 -28.05 10.66
N THR A 85 -23.99 -28.38 11.25
CA THR A 85 -24.86 -29.47 10.80
C THR A 85 -26.01 -28.88 10.00
N ASP A 86 -26.14 -29.26 8.74
CA ASP A 86 -27.26 -28.85 7.89
C ASP A 86 -28.33 -29.93 7.84
N ASN A 87 -29.35 -29.75 8.67
CA ASN A 87 -30.49 -30.68 8.77
C ASN A 87 -31.38 -30.71 7.50
N LYS A 88 -31.20 -29.77 6.56
CA LYS A 88 -32.01 -29.72 5.32
C LYS A 88 -31.27 -30.40 4.15
N SER A 89 -30.00 -30.11 3.96
CA SER A 89 -29.25 -30.66 2.83
C SER A 89 -28.41 -31.89 3.19
N GLY A 90 -28.23 -32.17 4.48
CA GLY A 90 -27.35 -33.24 4.99
C GLY A 90 -25.87 -32.97 4.71
N LYS A 91 -25.49 -31.75 4.36
CA LYS A 91 -24.11 -31.35 4.11
C LYS A 91 -23.52 -30.68 5.33
N ASP A 92 -22.95 -31.48 6.20
CA ASP A 92 -22.22 -30.96 7.37
C ASP A 92 -20.91 -30.29 6.93
N LYS A 93 -20.58 -29.17 7.54
CA LYS A 93 -19.31 -28.47 7.34
C LYS A 93 -18.50 -28.53 8.64
N LYS A 94 -17.32 -29.15 8.59
CA LYS A 94 -16.31 -29.11 9.66
C LYS A 94 -15.03 -28.58 9.06
N ALA A 95 -14.62 -27.35 9.47
CA ALA A 95 -13.46 -26.70 8.91
C ALA A 95 -12.79 -25.79 9.92
N ILE A 96 -11.48 -25.70 9.83
CA ILE A 96 -10.67 -24.65 10.46
C ILE A 96 -10.22 -23.72 9.34
N ASP A 97 -10.37 -22.44 9.56
CA ASP A 97 -10.07 -21.41 8.57
C ASP A 97 -9.42 -20.20 9.24
N PHE A 98 -8.22 -19.84 8.79
CA PHE A 98 -7.64 -18.55 9.17
C PHE A 98 -8.35 -17.50 8.30
N HIS A 99 -9.47 -16.99 8.82
CA HIS A 99 -10.48 -16.27 8.04
C HIS A 99 -9.93 -14.99 7.44
N ARG A 100 -9.16 -14.23 8.24
CA ARG A 100 -8.47 -13.02 7.76
C ARG A 100 -7.25 -12.66 8.59
N PHE A 101 -6.33 -11.96 7.95
CA PHE A 101 -5.25 -11.21 8.58
C PHE A 101 -5.31 -9.78 8.09
N VAL A 102 -5.44 -8.83 9.01
CA VAL A 102 -5.55 -7.40 8.70
C VAL A 102 -4.35 -6.67 9.25
N LEU A 103 -3.77 -5.79 8.44
CA LEU A 103 -2.67 -4.93 8.79
C LEU A 103 -3.06 -3.46 8.57
N PHE A 104 -3.01 -2.68 9.64
CA PHE A 104 -3.17 -1.24 9.61
C PHE A 104 -1.81 -0.55 9.56
N PHE A 105 -1.70 0.46 8.72
CA PHE A 105 -0.56 1.35 8.68
C PHE A 105 -1.05 2.79 8.65
N GLY A 106 -0.57 3.60 9.60
CA GLY A 106 -0.86 5.03 9.70
C GLY A 106 0.41 5.85 9.76
N HIS A 107 0.37 7.08 9.24
CA HIS A 107 1.47 8.03 9.33
C HIS A 107 0.94 9.46 9.45
N GLU A 108 1.41 10.19 10.46
CA GLU A 108 1.13 11.61 10.65
C GLU A 108 2.21 12.44 9.98
N PHE A 109 1.91 13.08 8.85
CA PHE A 109 2.85 13.98 8.16
C PHE A 109 2.99 15.33 8.88
N THR A 110 1.87 15.82 9.44
CA THR A 110 1.77 17.03 10.24
C THR A 110 0.67 16.83 11.29
N GLU A 111 0.49 17.80 12.19
CA GLU A 111 -0.62 17.78 13.15
C GLU A 111 -2.01 17.72 12.50
N SER A 112 -2.13 18.21 11.26
CA SER A 112 -3.40 18.28 10.52
C SER A 112 -3.48 17.31 9.33
N THR A 113 -2.40 16.63 8.95
CA THR A 113 -2.38 15.76 7.76
C THR A 113 -1.87 14.39 8.10
N ARG A 114 -2.64 13.36 7.79
CA ARG A 114 -2.34 11.96 8.08
C ARG A 114 -2.70 11.03 6.94
N PHE A 115 -1.98 9.94 6.84
CA PHE A 115 -2.26 8.81 5.98
C PHE A 115 -2.79 7.66 6.83
N PHE A 116 -3.73 6.92 6.29
CA PHE A 116 -4.20 5.65 6.84
C PHE A 116 -4.36 4.62 5.73
N SER A 117 -4.03 3.37 6.02
CA SER A 117 -4.29 2.24 5.13
C SER A 117 -4.64 0.97 5.91
N GLU A 118 -5.40 0.11 5.25
CA GLU A 118 -5.83 -1.19 5.71
C GLU A 118 -5.64 -2.22 4.60
N LEU A 119 -4.82 -3.21 4.88
CA LEU A 119 -4.54 -4.35 4.02
C LEU A 119 -5.11 -5.61 4.64
N GLU A 120 -6.02 -6.28 3.94
CA GLU A 120 -6.57 -7.57 4.33
C GLU A 120 -6.02 -8.69 3.45
N ILE A 121 -5.72 -9.82 4.08
CA ILE A 121 -5.46 -11.10 3.43
C ILE A 121 -6.54 -12.06 3.92
N GLU A 122 -7.47 -12.42 3.05
CA GLU A 122 -8.48 -13.44 3.34
C GLU A 122 -7.87 -14.82 3.20
N HIS A 123 -8.20 -15.69 4.15
CA HIS A 123 -7.65 -17.02 4.30
C HIS A 123 -6.11 -17.05 4.43
N ALA A 124 -5.54 -18.21 4.70
CA ALA A 124 -4.09 -18.35 4.84
C ALA A 124 -3.36 -18.48 3.49
N LEU A 125 -4.10 -18.60 2.40
CA LEU A 125 -3.56 -18.86 1.07
C LEU A 125 -4.37 -18.10 0.00
N SER A 126 -3.74 -17.10 -0.62
CA SER A 126 -4.32 -16.24 -1.64
C SER A 126 -3.57 -16.37 -2.97
N GLY A 127 -4.26 -16.18 -4.09
CA GLY A 127 -3.71 -16.28 -5.44
C GLY A 127 -4.66 -16.98 -6.39
N ASP A 128 -4.21 -17.21 -7.63
CA ASP A 128 -4.99 -17.92 -8.66
C ASP A 128 -5.42 -19.32 -8.17
N ASP A 129 -6.70 -19.62 -8.30
CA ASP A 129 -7.33 -20.88 -7.85
C ASP A 129 -7.16 -21.16 -6.33
N LYS A 130 -6.89 -20.14 -5.52
CA LYS A 130 -6.84 -20.23 -4.06
C LYS A 130 -8.10 -19.63 -3.44
N PRO A 131 -8.47 -20.04 -2.20
CA PRO A 131 -9.70 -19.58 -1.57
C PRO A 131 -9.65 -18.11 -1.13
N GLY A 132 -8.45 -17.54 -0.94
CA GLY A 132 -8.27 -16.22 -0.36
C GLY A 132 -7.97 -15.14 -1.38
N GLU A 133 -8.24 -13.90 -0.98
CA GLU A 133 -7.96 -12.66 -1.70
C GLU A 133 -6.98 -11.79 -0.90
N VAL A 134 -6.28 -10.89 -1.59
CA VAL A 134 -5.52 -9.80 -0.97
C VAL A 134 -6.21 -8.51 -1.36
N GLU A 135 -6.69 -7.77 -0.38
CA GLU A 135 -7.49 -6.56 -0.58
C GLU A 135 -6.87 -5.37 0.13
N LEU A 136 -6.79 -4.25 -0.57
CA LEU A 136 -6.52 -2.95 0.02
C LEU A 136 -7.89 -2.30 0.24
N GLU A 137 -8.40 -2.36 1.46
CA GLU A 137 -9.73 -1.85 1.78
C GLU A 137 -9.73 -0.34 2.00
N GLN A 138 -8.65 0.20 2.57
CA GLN A 138 -8.48 1.62 2.80
C GLN A 138 -7.05 2.06 2.47
N ALA A 139 -6.91 3.21 1.81
CA ALA A 139 -5.66 3.93 1.61
C ALA A 139 -5.98 5.38 1.27
N TYR A 140 -5.95 6.28 2.23
CA TYR A 140 -6.34 7.67 2.04
C TYR A 140 -5.46 8.64 2.81
N ILE A 141 -5.41 9.88 2.32
CA ILE A 141 -4.93 11.03 3.06
C ILE A 141 -6.14 11.73 3.69
N GLU A 142 -6.02 12.08 4.95
CA GLU A 142 -6.99 12.90 5.67
C GLU A 142 -6.33 14.20 6.11
N HIS A 143 -7.07 15.32 6.01
CA HIS A 143 -6.59 16.65 6.37
C HIS A 143 -7.64 17.44 7.15
N ASP A 144 -7.25 17.91 8.30
CA ASP A 144 -8.06 18.83 9.11
C ASP A 144 -7.85 20.27 8.60
N PHE A 145 -8.79 20.82 7.86
CA PHE A 145 -8.74 22.21 7.39
C PHE A 145 -8.91 23.19 8.55
N ASN A 146 -9.71 22.81 9.54
CA ASN A 146 -9.94 23.49 10.81
C ASN A 146 -10.75 22.57 11.75
N ASP A 147 -11.14 23.05 12.92
CA ASP A 147 -11.87 22.26 13.95
C ASP A 147 -13.22 21.71 13.46
N MET A 148 -13.81 22.31 12.42
CA MET A 148 -15.12 21.92 11.89
C MET A 148 -15.02 21.05 10.63
N PHE A 149 -14.04 21.27 9.77
CA PHE A 149 -13.95 20.63 8.46
C PHE A 149 -12.76 19.68 8.37
N VAL A 150 -13.06 18.44 8.02
CA VAL A 150 -12.08 17.38 7.74
C VAL A 150 -12.34 16.84 6.35
N GLY A 151 -11.33 16.86 5.50
CA GLY A 151 -11.37 16.26 4.17
C GLY A 151 -10.59 14.97 4.11
N LYS A 152 -11.04 14.03 3.29
CA LYS A 152 -10.25 12.83 2.94
C LYS A 152 -10.29 12.58 1.45
N ALA A 153 -9.20 12.01 0.92
CA ALA A 153 -9.10 11.62 -0.49
C ALA A 153 -8.28 10.34 -0.62
N GLY A 154 -8.74 9.44 -1.47
CA GLY A 154 -8.14 8.13 -1.71
C GLY A 154 -9.18 7.03 -1.72
N LEU A 155 -8.82 5.88 -1.17
CA LEU A 155 -9.65 4.70 -1.01
C LEU A 155 -10.16 4.65 0.42
N PHE A 156 -11.48 4.71 0.62
CA PHE A 156 -12.08 4.77 1.95
C PHE A 156 -13.44 4.07 2.03
N LEU A 157 -13.82 3.68 3.25
CA LEU A 157 -15.11 3.08 3.53
C LEU A 157 -16.25 4.07 3.34
N MET A 158 -17.30 3.60 2.68
CA MET A 158 -18.51 4.41 2.45
C MET A 158 -19.27 4.62 3.75
N PRO A 159 -19.73 5.85 4.05
CA PRO A 159 -20.47 6.18 5.27
C PRO A 159 -21.93 5.73 5.16
N VAL A 160 -22.15 4.44 4.95
CA VAL A 160 -23.48 3.82 4.72
C VAL A 160 -23.65 2.64 5.66
N GLY A 161 -24.83 2.52 6.26
CA GLY A 161 -25.13 1.44 7.20
C GLY A 161 -24.55 1.68 8.60
N ILE A 162 -24.70 0.67 9.46
CA ILE A 162 -24.30 0.74 10.87
C ILE A 162 -22.84 0.27 11.05
N ILE A 163 -22.45 -0.79 10.33
CA ILE A 163 -21.18 -1.46 10.55
C ILE A 163 -20.20 -1.35 9.37
N ASN A 164 -20.49 -0.57 8.32
CA ASN A 164 -19.54 -0.49 7.21
C ASN A 164 -18.22 0.21 7.61
N GLU A 165 -18.30 1.32 8.35
CA GLU A 165 -17.09 2.02 8.82
C GLU A 165 -16.44 1.35 10.04
N THR A 166 -17.15 0.40 10.70
CA THR A 166 -16.69 -0.33 11.88
C THR A 166 -16.87 -1.83 11.67
N HIS A 167 -16.49 -2.32 10.49
CA HIS A 167 -16.78 -3.67 10.03
C HIS A 167 -15.93 -4.77 10.69
N GLU A 168 -15.06 -4.41 11.60
CA GLU A 168 -14.18 -5.31 12.32
C GLU A 168 -14.97 -6.29 13.22
N PRO A 169 -14.47 -7.52 13.46
CA PRO A 169 -15.14 -8.51 14.28
C PRO A 169 -15.60 -8.05 15.67
N PRO A 170 -14.87 -7.17 16.38
CA PRO A 170 -15.34 -6.68 17.69
C PRO A 170 -16.55 -5.77 17.63
N ALA A 171 -16.93 -5.24 16.45
CA ALA A 171 -18.03 -4.29 16.31
C ALA A 171 -19.40 -4.95 16.15
N PHE A 172 -19.49 -6.25 15.89
CA PHE A 172 -20.73 -6.97 15.73
C PHE A 172 -20.85 -8.15 16.72
N TYR A 173 -22.07 -8.57 17.06
CA TYR A 173 -22.34 -9.52 18.14
C TYR A 173 -22.21 -10.99 17.74
N GLY A 174 -22.20 -11.32 16.46
CA GLY A 174 -22.11 -12.69 15.94
C GLY A 174 -20.69 -13.07 15.57
N VAL A 175 -20.50 -14.29 15.14
CA VAL A 175 -19.27 -14.75 14.47
C VAL A 175 -19.16 -14.13 13.08
N GLU A 176 -20.31 -13.87 12.46
CA GLU A 176 -20.44 -13.24 11.14
C GLU A 176 -21.28 -11.97 11.24
N ARG A 177 -21.08 -11.06 10.30
CA ARG A 177 -21.95 -9.87 10.12
C ARG A 177 -23.39 -10.29 9.89
N ASN A 178 -24.35 -9.51 10.38
CA ASN A 178 -25.75 -9.79 10.10
C ASN A 178 -26.06 -9.69 8.59
N PRO A 179 -27.06 -10.46 8.08
CA PRO A 179 -27.34 -10.52 6.65
C PRO A 179 -27.71 -9.18 5.99
N VAL A 180 -28.27 -8.24 6.75
CA VAL A 180 -28.62 -6.91 6.22
C VAL A 180 -27.33 -6.13 5.90
N GLU A 181 -26.40 -6.08 6.85
CA GLU A 181 -25.11 -5.39 6.72
C GLU A 181 -24.10 -6.16 5.85
N LYS A 182 -24.42 -7.36 5.39
CA LYS A 182 -23.58 -8.12 4.47
C LYS A 182 -24.10 -8.08 3.03
N ASN A 183 -25.42 -8.19 2.84
CA ASN A 183 -26.01 -8.41 1.53
C ASN A 183 -26.76 -7.19 0.98
N ILE A 184 -27.43 -6.40 1.83
CA ILE A 184 -28.20 -5.21 1.43
C ILE A 184 -27.32 -3.98 1.53
N ILE A 185 -26.69 -3.74 2.69
CA ILE A 185 -25.60 -2.81 2.84
C ILE A 185 -24.33 -3.65 2.65
N PRO A 186 -23.59 -3.52 1.55
CA PRO A 186 -22.59 -4.51 1.16
C PRO A 186 -21.26 -4.34 1.92
N ALA A 187 -21.28 -4.30 3.26
CA ALA A 187 -20.08 -4.21 4.06
C ALA A 187 -19.18 -5.47 3.87
N THR A 188 -17.86 -5.39 3.69
CA THR A 188 -17.09 -4.14 3.64
C THR A 188 -17.29 -3.46 2.28
N TRP A 189 -17.61 -2.18 2.30
CA TRP A 189 -17.84 -1.41 1.06
C TRP A 189 -16.94 -0.17 1.08
N TRP A 190 -15.94 -0.17 0.23
CA TRP A 190 -15.04 0.97 -0.01
C TRP A 190 -15.12 1.44 -1.45
N GLU A 191 -14.80 2.71 -1.66
CA GLU A 191 -14.68 3.33 -2.97
C GLU A 191 -13.53 4.33 -2.99
N ALA A 192 -13.06 4.67 -4.21
CA ALA A 192 -12.09 5.74 -4.38
C ALA A 192 -12.77 7.06 -4.71
N GLY A 193 -12.30 8.14 -4.09
CA GLY A 193 -12.83 9.47 -4.31
C GLY A 193 -12.36 10.49 -3.30
N ALA A 194 -13.22 11.46 -3.02
CA ALA A 194 -13.01 12.48 -2.01
C ALA A 194 -14.25 12.61 -1.12
N ALA A 195 -14.03 12.89 0.16
CA ALA A 195 -15.08 13.12 1.13
C ALA A 195 -14.77 14.33 2.02
N LEU A 196 -15.83 14.94 2.53
CA LEU A 196 -15.77 16.05 3.48
C LEU A 196 -16.68 15.72 4.67
N ASN A 197 -16.16 15.87 5.87
CA ASN A 197 -16.92 15.82 7.11
C ASN A 197 -17.03 17.23 7.68
N LEU A 198 -18.24 17.62 8.08
CA LEU A 198 -18.55 18.87 8.79
C LEU A 198 -19.06 18.54 10.19
N LYS A 199 -18.33 18.95 11.21
CA LYS A 199 -18.76 18.94 12.62
C LYS A 199 -19.56 20.24 12.89
N ALA A 200 -20.88 20.19 12.66
CA ALA A 200 -21.71 21.41 12.68
C ALA A 200 -22.05 21.90 14.09
N ALA A 201 -22.17 20.98 15.06
CA ALA A 201 -22.41 21.27 16.47
C ALA A 201 -21.95 20.06 17.33
N PRO A 202 -21.85 20.17 18.65
CA PRO A 202 -21.59 19.04 19.52
C PRO A 202 -22.58 17.89 19.26
N GLY A 203 -22.06 16.75 18.79
CA GLY A 203 -22.84 15.57 18.44
C GLY A 203 -23.64 15.67 17.13
N LEU A 204 -23.49 16.71 16.30
CA LEU A 204 -24.11 16.81 14.97
C LEU A 204 -23.03 16.93 13.89
N ALA A 205 -23.00 15.97 12.99
CA ALA A 205 -22.06 15.94 11.87
C ALA A 205 -22.76 15.65 10.53
N PHE A 206 -22.15 16.12 9.46
CA PHE A 206 -22.56 15.84 8.08
C PHE A 206 -21.37 15.31 7.32
N ASP A 207 -21.60 14.26 6.54
CA ASP A 207 -20.63 13.72 5.60
C ASP A 207 -21.14 13.92 4.17
N GLY A 208 -20.23 14.25 3.27
CA GLY A 208 -20.48 14.26 1.83
C GLY A 208 -19.31 13.58 1.11
N ALA A 209 -19.61 12.74 0.12
CA ALA A 209 -18.58 12.05 -0.67
C ALA A 209 -18.94 12.03 -2.16
N ILE A 210 -17.89 12.05 -2.98
CA ILE A 210 -17.95 11.82 -4.43
C ILE A 210 -16.99 10.68 -4.72
N THR A 211 -17.51 9.59 -5.29
CA THR A 211 -16.77 8.34 -5.46
C THR A 211 -17.01 7.67 -6.80
N SER A 212 -16.28 6.59 -7.09
CA SER A 212 -16.43 5.80 -8.32
C SER A 212 -17.82 5.16 -8.50
N GLY A 213 -18.50 4.85 -7.39
CA GLY A 213 -19.83 4.25 -7.42
C GLY A 213 -19.88 2.75 -7.64
N LEU A 214 -21.07 2.20 -7.51
CA LEU A 214 -21.39 0.80 -7.76
C LEU A 214 -21.66 0.56 -9.25
N LYS A 215 -21.33 -0.63 -9.74
CA LYS A 215 -21.72 -1.11 -11.07
C LYS A 215 -22.52 -2.39 -10.92
N VAL A 216 -23.83 -2.24 -10.70
CA VAL A 216 -24.75 -3.36 -10.50
C VAL A 216 -25.18 -3.90 -11.87
N ASP A 217 -25.05 -5.20 -12.05
CA ASP A 217 -25.47 -5.92 -13.25
C ASP A 217 -26.96 -6.33 -13.20
N GLU A 218 -27.39 -7.15 -14.17
CA GLU A 218 -28.76 -7.65 -14.29
C GLU A 218 -29.21 -8.54 -13.12
N THR A 219 -28.29 -8.98 -12.25
CA THR A 219 -28.60 -9.76 -11.04
C THR A 219 -29.15 -8.88 -9.91
N TYR A 220 -29.06 -7.56 -10.04
CA TYR A 220 -29.45 -6.57 -9.03
C TYR A 220 -28.77 -6.80 -7.66
N SER A 221 -27.62 -7.45 -7.63
CA SER A 221 -26.83 -7.66 -6.41
C SER A 221 -26.06 -6.40 -6.09
N ILE A 222 -26.47 -5.68 -5.05
CA ILE A 222 -25.74 -4.50 -4.56
C ILE A 222 -24.31 -4.90 -4.15
N ARG A 223 -24.17 -6.00 -3.39
CA ARG A 223 -22.86 -6.52 -3.00
C ARG A 223 -21.99 -6.91 -4.20
N GLY A 224 -22.59 -7.53 -5.22
CA GLY A 224 -21.90 -7.87 -6.47
C GLY A 224 -21.50 -6.65 -7.29
N GLY A 225 -22.18 -5.53 -7.12
CA GLY A 225 -21.88 -4.27 -7.79
C GLY A 225 -20.70 -3.47 -7.23
N ARG A 226 -20.12 -3.90 -6.10
CA ARG A 226 -18.88 -3.29 -5.59
C ARG A 226 -17.76 -3.52 -6.59
N GLN A 227 -17.14 -2.46 -7.07
CA GLN A 227 -16.04 -2.56 -8.03
C GLN A 227 -14.68 -2.80 -7.36
N LYS A 228 -14.62 -2.75 -6.01
CA LYS A 228 -13.41 -2.89 -5.18
C LYS A 228 -12.22 -2.01 -5.67
N VAL A 229 -12.52 -0.99 -6.48
CA VAL A 229 -11.56 -0.08 -7.14
C VAL A 229 -10.49 -0.82 -7.99
N ALA A 230 -10.82 -2.00 -8.47
CA ALA A 230 -9.98 -2.77 -9.39
C ALA A 230 -10.26 -2.32 -10.83
N LYS A 231 -9.73 -1.16 -11.24
CA LYS A 231 -10.07 -0.46 -12.49
C LYS A 231 -11.56 -0.12 -12.59
N ALA A 232 -12.10 0.42 -11.49
CA ALA A 232 -13.51 0.79 -11.40
C ALA A 232 -13.92 1.74 -12.54
N ASP A 233 -15.08 1.49 -13.13
CA ASP A 233 -15.72 2.39 -14.06
C ASP A 233 -16.21 3.62 -13.29
N ALA A 234 -15.74 4.79 -13.65
CA ALA A 234 -16.10 6.08 -13.04
C ALA A 234 -16.73 7.02 -14.08
N SER A 235 -17.35 6.47 -15.12
CA SER A 235 -18.08 7.27 -16.13
C SER A 235 -19.22 8.04 -15.50
N ASP A 236 -19.87 7.45 -14.48
CA ASP A 236 -20.92 8.04 -13.69
C ASP A 236 -20.51 7.99 -12.20
N LEU A 237 -20.21 9.16 -11.62
CA LEU A 237 -19.80 9.27 -10.23
C LEU A 237 -21.00 9.11 -9.28
N ALA A 238 -20.74 8.48 -8.14
CA ALA A 238 -21.70 8.41 -7.04
C ALA A 238 -21.54 9.58 -6.07
N TYR A 239 -22.66 10.06 -5.55
CA TYR A 239 -22.71 11.11 -4.54
C TYR A 239 -23.39 10.53 -3.30
N THR A 240 -22.71 10.62 -2.16
CA THR A 240 -23.24 10.16 -0.87
C THR A 240 -23.31 11.34 0.08
N ALA A 241 -24.40 11.42 0.83
CA ALA A 241 -24.56 12.38 1.92
C ALA A 241 -25.11 11.68 3.15
N ARG A 242 -24.58 12.01 4.34
CA ARG A 242 -25.05 11.48 5.62
C ARG A 242 -25.19 12.61 6.65
N VAL A 243 -26.24 12.55 7.46
CA VAL A 243 -26.33 13.28 8.72
C VAL A 243 -26.21 12.28 9.86
N LYS A 244 -25.39 12.63 10.88
CA LYS A 244 -25.17 11.83 12.08
C LYS A 244 -25.37 12.65 13.34
N TYR A 245 -26.12 12.11 14.32
CA TYR A 245 -26.38 12.72 15.59
C TYR A 245 -26.00 11.80 16.75
N THR A 246 -25.14 12.30 17.63
CA THR A 246 -24.56 11.56 18.78
C THR A 246 -24.57 12.37 20.07
N ALA A 247 -25.37 13.46 20.16
CA ALA A 247 -25.37 14.35 21.33
C ALA A 247 -25.92 13.70 22.61
N VAL A 248 -26.66 12.59 22.49
CA VAL A 248 -27.18 11.86 23.66
C VAL A 248 -26.27 10.65 23.92
N PRO A 249 -25.66 10.53 25.12
CA PRO A 249 -24.79 9.40 25.45
C PRO A 249 -25.50 8.06 25.23
N GLY A 250 -24.83 7.16 24.49
CA GLY A 250 -25.35 5.82 24.14
C GLY A 250 -26.36 5.78 23.00
N LEU A 251 -26.65 6.93 22.35
CA LEU A 251 -27.51 7.03 21.18
C LEU A 251 -26.75 7.55 19.97
N GLU A 252 -26.76 6.80 18.87
CA GLU A 252 -26.37 7.27 17.54
C GLU A 252 -27.57 7.16 16.60
N LEU A 253 -27.88 8.24 15.91
CA LEU A 253 -28.85 8.28 14.82
C LEU A 253 -28.14 8.76 13.55
N ALA A 254 -28.35 8.06 12.45
CA ALA A 254 -27.83 8.46 11.15
C ALA A 254 -28.86 8.22 10.04
N ALA A 255 -28.78 9.08 9.01
CA ALA A 255 -29.51 8.90 7.77
C ALA A 255 -28.54 9.19 6.60
N THR A 256 -28.48 8.28 5.66
CA THR A 256 -27.66 8.38 4.46
C THR A 256 -28.54 8.38 3.22
#